data_4753053cfd267d74afdced8fc9a16f27
#
_entry.id   4753053cfd267d74afdced8fc9a16f27
#
_cell.length_a   1.000
_cell.length_b   1.000
_cell.length_c   1.000
_cell.angle_alpha   90.00
_cell.angle_beta   90.00
_cell.angle_gamma   90.00
#
_symmetry.space_group_name_H-M   'P 1'
#
loop_
_entity.id
_entity.type
_entity.pdbx_description
1 polymer ?
#
loop_
_entity_poly.entity_id
_entity_poly.type
_entity_poly.pdbx_seq_one_letter_code
_entity_poly.pdbx_strand_id
1 'polypeptide(L)'
;NVGQAKEPLKEDGTFQNDRVIVRWRDETIEVPAEHVDYIDVSPKQVVSVATAMIPFLENDDANRALMGSNMQRQAVPLLVPEAPIVGTGMEYKAAVDSGSVVVAKEGGIVERAAADEIVILTDSGRKDVYHLIKFKRSNQSTCINQRPIVNEKQRVEKGDVIADGPGTANGEISLGKNALI
;
A
#
# COMPACT_ATOMS: atom_id res chain seq x y z
N ASN A 1 -14.87 21.41 15.52
CA ASN A 1 -14.00 21.96 14.48
C ASN A 1 -13.13 20.86 13.93
N VAL A 2 -13.00 20.76 12.57
CA VAL A 2 -12.21 19.74 11.91
C VAL A 2 -11.10 20.44 11.12
N GLY A 3 -9.84 20.21 11.52
CA GLY A 3 -8.67 20.69 10.79
C GLY A 3 -8.51 20.03 9.44
N GLN A 4 -8.00 20.76 8.45
CA GLN A 4 -7.75 20.21 7.12
C GLN A 4 -6.52 19.28 7.14
N ALA A 5 -6.55 18.21 6.33
CA ALA A 5 -5.48 17.22 6.26
C ALA A 5 -4.12 17.76 5.79
N LYS A 6 -4.09 18.95 5.18
CA LYS A 6 -2.87 19.62 4.71
C LYS A 6 -2.12 20.37 5.82
N GLU A 7 -2.74 20.57 6.99
CA GLU A 7 -2.09 21.28 8.09
C GLU A 7 -0.94 20.44 8.63
N PRO A 8 0.27 21.04 8.76
CA PRO A 8 1.45 20.30 9.18
C PRO A 8 1.37 19.94 10.67
N LEU A 9 1.70 18.69 10.97
CA LEU A 9 1.79 18.16 12.33
C LEU A 9 3.26 18.00 12.75
N LYS A 10 3.51 18.11 14.04
CA LYS A 10 4.78 17.69 14.68
C LYS A 10 4.77 16.17 14.89
N GLU A 11 5.91 15.61 15.26
CA GLU A 11 6.05 14.17 15.54
C GLU A 11 5.16 13.70 16.71
N ASP A 12 4.82 14.60 17.62
CA ASP A 12 3.92 14.35 18.75
C ASP A 12 2.43 14.41 18.41
N GLY A 13 2.10 14.68 17.12
CA GLY A 13 0.73 14.79 16.62
C GLY A 13 0.07 16.15 16.86
N THR A 14 0.77 17.13 17.41
CA THR A 14 0.26 18.49 17.58
C THR A 14 0.49 19.34 16.32
N PHE A 15 -0.29 20.40 16.14
CA PHE A 15 -0.11 21.32 15.01
C PHE A 15 1.21 22.10 15.12
N GLN A 16 1.87 22.32 13.97
CA GLN A 16 3.06 23.17 13.90
C GLN A 16 2.71 24.65 13.96
N ASN A 17 1.55 25.02 13.42
CA ASN A 17 1.07 26.39 13.37
C ASN A 17 0.17 26.70 14.57
N ASP A 18 0.28 27.90 15.11
CA ASP A 18 -0.56 28.38 16.22
C ASP A 18 -2.02 28.60 15.78
N ARG A 19 -2.21 28.89 14.50
CA ARG A 19 -3.53 29.03 13.86
C ARG A 19 -3.63 28.07 12.69
N VAL A 20 -4.78 27.40 12.58
CA VAL A 20 -5.03 26.38 11.57
C VAL A 20 -6.37 26.61 10.87
N ILE A 21 -6.43 26.22 9.62
CA ILE A 21 -7.64 26.28 8.82
C ILE A 21 -8.52 25.08 9.14
N VAL A 22 -9.75 25.33 9.56
CA VAL A 22 -10.72 24.31 9.95
C VAL A 22 -12.01 24.44 9.16
N ARG A 23 -12.70 23.31 9.03
CA ARG A 23 -14.08 23.26 8.59
C ARG A 23 -14.99 23.31 9.82
N TRP A 24 -15.84 24.34 9.88
CA TRP A 24 -16.86 24.50 10.90
C TRP A 24 -18.22 24.68 10.23
N ARG A 25 -19.10 23.69 10.40
CA ARG A 25 -20.36 23.59 9.64
C ARG A 25 -20.11 23.68 8.14
N ASP A 26 -20.64 24.70 7.46
CA ASP A 26 -20.51 24.90 6.01
C ASP A 26 -19.41 25.92 5.63
N GLU A 27 -18.70 26.45 6.61
CA GLU A 27 -17.68 27.47 6.42
C GLU A 27 -16.27 26.96 6.70
N THR A 28 -15.30 27.56 6.01
CA THR A 28 -13.87 27.37 6.30
C THR A 28 -13.36 28.59 7.03
N ILE A 29 -12.95 28.42 8.28
CA ILE A 29 -12.47 29.49 9.15
C ILE A 29 -11.08 29.16 9.69
N GLU A 30 -10.38 30.19 10.13
CA GLU A 30 -9.09 30.06 10.79
C GLU A 30 -9.27 30.22 12.32
N VAL A 31 -8.81 29.22 13.08
CA VAL A 31 -8.95 29.18 14.53
C VAL A 31 -7.59 28.87 15.19
N PRO A 32 -7.41 29.23 16.48
CA PRO A 32 -6.27 28.74 17.25
C PRO A 32 -6.24 27.22 17.30
N ALA A 33 -5.04 26.64 17.25
CA ALA A 33 -4.84 25.18 17.25
C ALA A 33 -5.52 24.46 18.43
N GLU A 34 -5.63 25.15 19.58
CA GLU A 34 -6.28 24.65 20.80
C GLU A 34 -7.81 24.41 20.63
N HIS A 35 -8.42 25.05 19.65
CA HIS A 35 -9.86 24.95 19.39
C HIS A 35 -10.21 23.90 18.32
N VAL A 36 -9.25 23.08 17.92
CA VAL A 36 -9.43 22.04 16.93
C VAL A 36 -9.72 20.70 17.62
N ASP A 37 -10.86 20.08 17.33
CA ASP A 37 -11.28 18.83 17.95
C ASP A 37 -10.77 17.61 17.17
N TYR A 38 -10.73 17.71 15.84
CA TYR A 38 -10.38 16.63 14.92
C TYR A 38 -9.56 17.17 13.75
N ILE A 39 -8.83 16.29 13.09
CA ILE A 39 -8.15 16.58 11.83
C ILE A 39 -8.45 15.48 10.80
N ASP A 40 -8.64 15.86 9.54
CA ASP A 40 -8.74 14.89 8.44
C ASP A 40 -7.40 14.17 8.24
N VAL A 41 -7.42 12.84 8.14
CA VAL A 41 -6.20 12.02 8.06
C VAL A 41 -5.42 12.29 6.77
N SER A 42 -6.13 12.40 5.64
CA SER A 42 -5.51 12.64 4.33
C SER A 42 -6.54 13.17 3.34
N PRO A 43 -6.14 14.06 2.40
CA PRO A 43 -6.99 14.47 1.28
C PRO A 43 -7.37 13.32 0.34
N LYS A 44 -6.58 12.23 0.34
CA LYS A 44 -6.83 11.04 -0.48
C LYS A 44 -8.09 10.27 -0.09
N GLN A 45 -8.66 10.52 1.08
CA GLN A 45 -9.88 9.84 1.56
C GLN A 45 -11.15 10.17 0.76
N VAL A 46 -11.14 11.19 -0.09
CA VAL A 46 -12.29 11.55 -0.95
C VAL A 46 -12.49 10.57 -2.11
N VAL A 47 -11.49 9.75 -2.43
CA VAL A 47 -11.53 8.76 -3.51
C VAL A 47 -11.31 7.35 -2.96
N SER A 48 -11.75 6.33 -3.71
CA SER A 48 -11.47 4.93 -3.36
C SER A 48 -9.99 4.60 -3.55
N VAL A 49 -9.52 3.52 -2.92
CA VAL A 49 -8.13 3.03 -3.08
C VAL A 49 -7.82 2.76 -4.55
N ALA A 50 -8.72 2.11 -5.30
CA ALA A 50 -8.52 1.85 -6.72
C ALA A 50 -8.40 3.14 -7.54
N THR A 51 -9.26 4.13 -7.27
CA THR A 51 -9.18 5.45 -7.91
C THR A 51 -7.88 6.17 -7.57
N ALA A 52 -7.41 6.06 -6.33
CA ALA A 52 -6.16 6.67 -5.89
C ALA A 52 -4.90 6.06 -6.53
N MET A 53 -5.01 4.92 -7.19
CA MET A 53 -3.93 4.29 -7.97
C MET A 53 -3.91 4.71 -9.45
N ILE A 54 -4.83 5.55 -9.91
CA ILE A 54 -4.84 6.07 -11.28
C ILE A 54 -3.89 7.28 -11.36
N PRO A 55 -2.78 7.18 -12.11
CA PRO A 55 -1.88 8.32 -12.29
C PRO A 55 -2.54 9.42 -13.12
N PHE A 56 -2.24 10.67 -12.82
CA PHE A 56 -2.82 11.87 -13.49
C PHE A 56 -4.34 11.92 -13.48
N LEU A 57 -4.96 11.42 -12.41
CA LEU A 57 -6.42 11.37 -12.24
C LEU A 57 -7.08 12.74 -12.45
N GLU A 58 -6.42 13.82 -12.04
CA GLU A 58 -6.91 15.21 -12.19
C GLU A 58 -7.10 15.65 -13.63
N ASN A 59 -6.47 14.96 -14.58
CA ASN A 59 -6.57 15.25 -16.01
C ASN A 59 -7.62 14.38 -16.73
N ASP A 60 -8.25 13.43 -16.02
CA ASP A 60 -9.23 12.51 -16.56
C ASP A 60 -10.67 13.00 -16.36
N ASP A 61 -11.53 12.70 -17.31
CA ASP A 61 -12.97 12.85 -17.13
C ASP A 61 -13.48 11.88 -16.05
N ALA A 62 -14.42 12.36 -15.21
CA ALA A 62 -14.95 11.61 -14.08
C ALA A 62 -15.57 10.24 -14.51
N ASN A 63 -16.26 10.21 -15.64
CA ASN A 63 -16.87 8.98 -16.17
C ASN A 63 -15.80 7.95 -16.56
N ARG A 64 -14.71 8.41 -17.17
CA ARG A 64 -13.59 7.53 -17.58
C ARG A 64 -12.77 7.07 -16.38
N ALA A 65 -12.57 7.91 -15.38
CA ALA A 65 -11.94 7.53 -14.12
C ALA A 65 -12.76 6.45 -13.40
N LEU A 66 -14.09 6.57 -13.39
CA LEU A 66 -14.98 5.55 -12.83
C LEU A 66 -14.83 4.20 -13.55
N MET A 67 -14.82 4.23 -14.89
CA MET A 67 -14.63 3.01 -15.68
C MET A 67 -13.28 2.36 -15.39
N GLY A 68 -12.19 3.13 -15.40
CA GLY A 68 -10.84 2.66 -15.11
C GLY A 68 -10.72 2.06 -13.70
N SER A 69 -11.29 2.71 -12.70
CA SER A 69 -11.32 2.21 -11.33
C SER A 69 -12.05 0.85 -11.22
N ASN A 70 -13.19 0.70 -11.92
CA ASN A 70 -13.91 -0.56 -11.97
C ASN A 70 -13.10 -1.66 -12.69
N MET A 71 -12.40 -1.32 -13.79
CA MET A 71 -11.58 -2.28 -14.55
C MET A 71 -10.38 -2.77 -13.74
N GLN A 72 -9.75 -1.95 -12.91
CA GLN A 72 -8.68 -2.39 -11.99
C GLN A 72 -9.14 -3.53 -11.09
N ARG A 73 -10.37 -3.48 -10.57
CA ARG A 73 -10.93 -4.53 -9.71
C ARG A 73 -11.26 -5.82 -10.43
N GLN A 74 -11.32 -5.81 -11.76
CA GLN A 74 -11.59 -6.95 -12.61
C GLN A 74 -10.32 -7.53 -13.25
N ALA A 75 -9.15 -6.98 -12.94
CA ALA A 75 -7.88 -7.40 -13.51
C ALA A 75 -7.54 -8.83 -13.09
N VAL A 76 -7.19 -9.67 -14.06
CA VAL A 76 -6.74 -11.03 -13.82
C VAL A 76 -5.26 -11.00 -13.41
N PRO A 77 -4.85 -11.70 -12.33
CA PRO A 77 -3.45 -11.79 -11.93
C PRO A 77 -2.60 -12.42 -13.03
N LEU A 78 -1.55 -11.72 -13.45
CA LEU A 78 -0.64 -12.22 -14.48
C LEU A 78 0.42 -13.14 -13.87
N LEU A 79 0.98 -14.05 -14.68
CA LEU A 79 2.11 -14.89 -14.27
C LEU A 79 3.37 -14.09 -13.98
N VAL A 80 3.65 -13.08 -14.80
CA VAL A 80 4.78 -12.17 -14.64
C VAL A 80 4.27 -10.73 -14.78
N PRO A 81 3.73 -10.14 -13.72
CA PRO A 81 3.35 -8.73 -13.72
C PRO A 81 4.60 -7.85 -13.68
N GLU A 82 4.46 -6.59 -14.05
CA GLU A 82 5.51 -5.59 -13.95
C GLU A 82 5.06 -4.46 -13.02
N ALA A 83 5.96 -4.02 -12.15
CA ALA A 83 5.69 -2.85 -11.32
C ALA A 83 5.48 -1.61 -12.23
N PRO A 84 4.48 -0.77 -11.97
CA PRO A 84 4.20 0.38 -12.81
C PRO A 84 5.35 1.39 -12.72
N ILE A 85 5.86 1.83 -13.88
CA ILE A 85 6.88 2.88 -13.96
C ILE A 85 6.28 4.23 -13.55
N VAL A 86 5.01 4.47 -13.92
CA VAL A 86 4.25 5.64 -13.53
C VAL A 86 3.17 5.20 -12.55
N GLY A 87 3.28 5.64 -11.31
CA GLY A 87 2.38 5.28 -10.23
C GLY A 87 2.04 6.48 -9.34
N THR A 88 1.20 6.28 -8.35
CA THR A 88 0.72 7.32 -7.41
C THR A 88 1.34 7.21 -6.03
N GLY A 89 2.13 6.17 -5.75
CA GLY A 89 2.68 5.85 -4.44
C GLY A 89 1.71 5.08 -3.52
N MET A 90 0.49 4.81 -3.96
CA MET A 90 -0.47 3.99 -3.23
C MET A 90 -0.26 2.48 -3.43
N GLU A 91 0.47 2.09 -4.46
CA GLU A 91 0.65 0.72 -4.90
C GLU A 91 1.29 -0.15 -3.80
N TYR A 92 2.36 0.32 -3.18
CA TYR A 92 3.05 -0.37 -2.09
C TYR A 92 2.12 -0.53 -0.87
N LYS A 93 1.53 0.58 -0.42
CA LYS A 93 0.64 0.56 0.74
C LYS A 93 -0.58 -0.34 0.51
N ALA A 94 -1.18 -0.28 -0.67
CA ALA A 94 -2.31 -1.14 -1.03
C ALA A 94 -1.91 -2.62 -1.02
N ALA A 95 -0.72 -2.99 -1.52
CA ALA A 95 -0.22 -4.36 -1.51
C ALA A 95 -0.02 -4.89 -0.09
N VAL A 96 0.63 -4.10 0.78
CA VAL A 96 0.91 -4.47 2.17
C VAL A 96 -0.38 -4.58 2.98
N ASP A 97 -1.23 -3.55 2.95
CA ASP A 97 -2.46 -3.50 3.77
C ASP A 97 -3.52 -4.51 3.32
N SER A 98 -3.53 -4.91 2.03
CA SER A 98 -4.42 -5.96 1.54
C SER A 98 -4.03 -7.37 1.98
N GLY A 99 -2.81 -7.56 2.49
CA GLY A 99 -2.29 -8.87 2.84
C GLY A 99 -1.97 -9.77 1.65
N SER A 100 -1.90 -9.22 0.43
CA SER A 100 -1.51 -9.96 -0.78
C SER A 100 -0.04 -10.37 -0.75
N VAL A 101 0.80 -9.53 -0.15
CA VAL A 101 2.24 -9.77 0.05
C VAL A 101 2.52 -10.24 1.47
N VAL A 102 3.65 -10.92 1.66
CA VAL A 102 4.11 -11.34 2.98
C VAL A 102 5.17 -10.37 3.47
N VAL A 103 4.98 -9.85 4.68
CA VAL A 103 5.90 -8.90 5.31
C VAL A 103 6.61 -9.51 6.52
N ALA A 104 7.84 -9.08 6.76
CA ALA A 104 8.62 -9.50 7.92
C ALA A 104 8.02 -8.92 9.21
N LYS A 105 7.78 -9.77 10.21
CA LYS A 105 7.25 -9.37 11.52
C LYS A 105 8.31 -8.72 12.40
N GLU A 106 9.54 -9.21 12.30
CA GLU A 106 10.71 -8.71 13.02
C GLU A 106 11.89 -8.61 12.05
N GLY A 107 12.87 -7.75 12.37
CA GLY A 107 14.12 -7.67 11.63
C GLY A 107 15.01 -8.89 11.89
N GLY A 108 15.82 -9.25 10.88
CA GLY A 108 16.71 -10.39 10.99
C GLY A 108 17.45 -10.73 9.69
N ILE A 109 17.98 -11.91 9.63
CA ILE A 109 18.69 -12.45 8.47
C ILE A 109 17.92 -13.65 7.91
N VAL A 110 17.71 -13.66 6.60
CA VAL A 110 17.07 -14.79 5.91
C VAL A 110 18.00 -16.00 5.96
N GLU A 111 17.61 -17.03 6.71
CA GLU A 111 18.36 -18.28 6.82
C GLU A 111 18.08 -19.20 5.63
N ARG A 112 16.82 -19.25 5.19
CA ARG A 112 16.38 -20.06 4.06
C ARG A 112 15.28 -19.35 3.28
N ALA A 113 15.38 -19.38 1.96
CA ALA A 113 14.36 -18.89 1.04
C ALA A 113 14.00 -20.01 0.04
N ALA A 114 12.94 -20.73 0.31
CA ALA A 114 12.41 -21.78 -0.57
C ALA A 114 11.09 -21.31 -1.21
N ALA A 115 10.63 -22.04 -2.22
CA ALA A 115 9.42 -21.68 -2.96
C ALA A 115 8.16 -21.66 -2.11
N ASP A 116 8.11 -22.45 -1.07
CA ASP A 116 6.97 -22.67 -0.16
C ASP A 116 7.18 -22.14 1.26
N GLU A 117 8.44 -21.78 1.60
CA GLU A 117 8.79 -21.39 2.95
C GLU A 117 9.95 -20.38 2.97
N ILE A 118 9.83 -19.37 3.83
CA ILE A 118 10.92 -18.45 4.16
C ILE A 118 11.17 -18.55 5.67
N VAL A 119 12.43 -18.74 6.05
CA VAL A 119 12.86 -18.78 7.46
C VAL A 119 13.78 -17.60 7.72
N ILE A 120 13.42 -16.79 8.71
CA ILE A 120 14.19 -15.62 9.15
C ILE A 120 14.68 -15.88 10.57
N LEU A 121 16.00 -15.77 10.77
CA LEU A 121 16.60 -15.70 12.07
C LEU A 121 16.52 -14.25 12.55
N THR A 122 15.64 -13.99 13.50
CA THR A 122 15.39 -12.63 14.02
C THR A 122 16.56 -12.15 14.86
N ASP A 123 16.70 -10.83 14.99
CA ASP A 123 17.73 -10.21 15.85
C ASP A 123 17.55 -10.61 17.33
N SER A 124 16.36 -11.05 17.73
CA SER A 124 16.07 -11.62 19.06
C SER A 124 16.53 -13.09 19.24
N GLY A 125 17.10 -13.71 18.20
CA GLY A 125 17.57 -15.10 18.20
C GLY A 125 16.48 -16.15 17.98
N ARG A 126 15.24 -15.74 17.66
CA ARG A 126 14.14 -16.65 17.31
C ARG A 126 14.13 -16.92 15.81
N LYS A 127 13.53 -18.04 15.42
CA LYS A 127 13.26 -18.34 14.01
C LYS A 127 11.80 -18.06 13.70
N ASP A 128 11.56 -17.14 12.78
CA ASP A 128 10.25 -16.89 12.21
C ASP A 128 10.11 -17.65 10.90
N VAL A 129 9.09 -18.50 10.82
CA VAL A 129 8.79 -19.33 9.64
C VAL A 129 7.56 -18.77 8.95
N TYR A 130 7.69 -18.45 7.67
CA TYR A 130 6.61 -17.95 6.81
C TYR A 130 6.28 -18.99 5.75
N HIS A 131 5.11 -19.61 5.86
CA HIS A 131 4.61 -20.55 4.84
C HIS A 131 3.91 -19.76 3.72
N LEU A 132 4.34 -20.00 2.49
CA LEU A 132 3.81 -19.33 1.31
C LEU A 132 2.66 -20.13 0.68
N ILE A 133 1.62 -19.43 0.25
CA ILE A 133 0.50 -20.03 -0.46
C ILE A 133 0.93 -20.38 -1.87
N LYS A 134 0.81 -21.67 -2.24
CA LYS A 134 1.21 -22.17 -3.55
C LYS A 134 -0.01 -22.65 -4.35
N PHE A 135 -0.21 -22.06 -5.53
CA PHE A 135 -1.16 -22.50 -6.55
C PHE A 135 -2.58 -22.82 -6.03
N LYS A 136 -3.05 -22.02 -5.08
CA LYS A 136 -4.40 -22.16 -4.53
C LYS A 136 -5.42 -21.49 -5.45
N ARG A 137 -6.56 -22.14 -5.66
CA ARG A 137 -7.68 -21.54 -6.41
C ARG A 137 -8.38 -20.48 -5.57
N SER A 138 -8.61 -19.29 -6.14
CA SER A 138 -9.46 -18.25 -5.56
C SER A 138 -10.95 -18.53 -5.79
N ASN A 139 -11.82 -17.74 -5.17
CA ASN A 139 -13.27 -17.82 -5.38
C ASN A 139 -13.67 -17.52 -6.83
N GLN A 140 -12.92 -16.68 -7.54
CA GLN A 140 -13.12 -16.36 -8.95
C GLN A 140 -12.38 -17.31 -9.90
N SER A 141 -11.88 -18.44 -9.41
CA SER A 141 -11.12 -19.43 -10.19
C SER A 141 -9.78 -18.92 -10.72
N THR A 142 -9.23 -17.85 -10.15
CA THR A 142 -7.88 -17.37 -10.43
C THR A 142 -6.86 -18.06 -9.54
N CYS A 143 -5.58 -18.03 -9.92
CA CYS A 143 -4.50 -18.65 -9.17
C CYS A 143 -3.95 -17.72 -8.10
N ILE A 144 -3.94 -18.16 -6.85
CA ILE A 144 -3.22 -17.52 -5.74
C ILE A 144 -1.88 -18.25 -5.59
N ASN A 145 -0.79 -17.54 -5.86
CA ASN A 145 0.56 -18.07 -5.72
C ASN A 145 1.47 -16.99 -5.15
N GLN A 146 2.15 -17.29 -4.06
CA GLN A 146 3.13 -16.40 -3.44
C GLN A 146 4.54 -16.84 -3.82
N ARG A 147 5.41 -15.86 -4.08
CA ARG A 147 6.80 -16.08 -4.50
C ARG A 147 7.74 -15.29 -3.61
N PRO A 148 8.82 -15.91 -3.07
CA PRO A 148 9.84 -15.17 -2.32
C PRO A 148 10.54 -14.17 -3.24
N ILE A 149 10.84 -12.99 -2.71
CA ILE A 149 11.63 -11.93 -3.38
C ILE A 149 12.95 -11.66 -2.65
N VAL A 150 13.18 -12.33 -1.53
CA VAL A 150 14.41 -12.24 -0.75
C VAL A 150 15.32 -13.43 -1.01
N ASN A 151 16.62 -13.22 -0.83
CA ASN A 151 17.65 -14.24 -0.99
C ASN A 151 18.17 -14.71 0.38
N GLU A 152 18.73 -15.90 0.43
CA GLU A 152 19.43 -16.40 1.63
C GLU A 152 20.57 -15.45 2.04
N LYS A 153 20.74 -15.27 3.33
CA LYS A 153 21.71 -14.34 3.97
C LYS A 153 21.40 -12.86 3.76
N GLN A 154 20.28 -12.50 3.13
CA GLN A 154 19.83 -11.12 3.04
C GLN A 154 19.34 -10.65 4.40
N ARG A 155 19.71 -9.41 4.77
CA ARG A 155 19.14 -8.73 5.93
C ARG A 155 17.80 -8.13 5.53
N VAL A 156 16.82 -8.29 6.42
CA VAL A 156 15.48 -7.70 6.29
C VAL A 156 15.14 -6.96 7.57
N GLU A 157 14.33 -5.90 7.44
CA GLU A 157 13.82 -5.13 8.56
C GLU A 157 12.35 -5.47 8.83
N LYS A 158 11.86 -5.07 9.98
CA LYS A 158 10.44 -5.21 10.31
C LYS A 158 9.59 -4.39 9.33
N GLY A 159 8.63 -5.05 8.67
CA GLY A 159 7.75 -4.42 7.69
C GLY A 159 8.21 -4.54 6.24
N ASP A 160 9.42 -5.06 5.99
CA ASP A 160 9.88 -5.34 4.63
C ASP A 160 9.06 -6.44 3.98
N VAL A 161 8.77 -6.29 2.70
CA VAL A 161 8.11 -7.32 1.91
C VAL A 161 9.11 -8.41 1.58
N ILE A 162 8.81 -9.65 1.96
CA ILE A 162 9.66 -10.82 1.75
C ILE A 162 9.15 -11.78 0.67
N ALA A 163 7.85 -11.71 0.35
CA ALA A 163 7.28 -12.49 -0.75
C ALA A 163 6.15 -11.71 -1.43
N ASP A 164 6.14 -11.77 -2.76
CA ASP A 164 5.06 -11.26 -3.59
C ASP A 164 3.89 -12.25 -3.66
N GLY A 165 2.69 -11.69 -3.81
CA GLY A 165 1.46 -12.43 -4.04
C GLY A 165 0.90 -12.28 -5.45
N PRO A 166 -0.35 -12.68 -5.68
CA PRO A 166 -1.01 -12.49 -6.96
C PRO A 166 -1.20 -11.01 -7.28
N GLY A 167 -0.85 -10.59 -8.51
CA GLY A 167 -0.96 -9.20 -8.95
C GLY A 167 -0.03 -8.21 -8.24
N THR A 168 1.11 -8.68 -7.75
CA THR A 168 2.14 -7.86 -7.14
C THR A 168 3.51 -8.14 -7.75
N ALA A 169 4.37 -7.14 -7.75
CA ALA A 169 5.78 -7.24 -8.13
C ALA A 169 6.62 -6.34 -7.24
N ASN A 170 7.64 -6.90 -6.58
CA ASN A 170 8.53 -6.21 -5.66
C ASN A 170 7.79 -5.46 -4.53
N GLY A 171 6.71 -6.05 -4.02
CA GLY A 171 5.91 -5.46 -2.95
C GLY A 171 4.92 -4.40 -3.38
N GLU A 172 4.74 -4.15 -4.67
CA GLU A 172 3.79 -3.16 -5.21
C GLU A 172 2.67 -3.84 -6.00
N ILE A 173 1.48 -3.24 -6.02
CA ILE A 173 0.39 -3.69 -6.88
C ILE A 173 0.81 -3.53 -8.34
N SER A 174 0.70 -4.62 -9.09
CA SER A 174 1.13 -4.73 -10.48
C SER A 174 0.07 -5.51 -11.26
N LEU A 175 -0.82 -4.78 -11.93
CA LEU A 175 -1.99 -5.37 -12.60
C LEU A 175 -1.73 -5.73 -14.06
N GLY A 176 -0.58 -5.33 -14.63
CA GLY A 176 -0.32 -5.51 -16.04
C GLY A 176 1.16 -5.45 -16.41
N LYS A 177 1.40 -4.94 -17.61
CA LYS A 177 2.69 -4.72 -18.23
C LYS A 177 2.85 -3.25 -18.58
N ASN A 178 4.07 -2.73 -18.48
CA ASN A 178 4.38 -1.40 -18.99
C ASN A 178 4.42 -1.43 -20.52
N ALA A 179 3.81 -0.42 -21.15
CA ALA A 179 3.77 -0.29 -22.60
C ALA A 179 4.12 1.14 -23.01
N LEU A 180 4.85 1.27 -24.10
CA LEU A 180 5.06 2.55 -24.78
C LEU A 180 3.93 2.75 -25.79
N ILE A 181 3.27 3.90 -25.72
CA ILE A 181 2.16 4.28 -26.58
C ILE A 181 2.59 5.49 -27.43
#